data_0da2864715926589df47d844e92c74f5
#
_entry.id   0da2864715926589df47d844e92c74f5
#
_cell.length_a   1.000
_cell.length_b   1.000
_cell.length_c   1.000
_cell.angle_alpha   90.00
_cell.angle_beta   90.00
_cell.angle_gamma   90.00
#
_symmetry.space_group_name_H-M   'P 1'
#
loop_
_entity.id
_entity.type
_entity.pdbx_description
1 polymer ?
#
loop_
_entity_poly.entity_id
_entity_poly.type
_entity_poly.pdbx_seq_one_letter_code
_entity_poly.pdbx_strand_id
1 'polypeptide(L)'
;MRLALLATLILLPAAASAQARQLTTADSALVGRILLAEDRRDSSDAAIAEGARHSDPRVRTIAIRARGRIRDSRFAARDSLPPVPAPPTWPEPSWRLRLRALTAKSDCNVLRIALADSAWPVRFRATDLLTPACAGDDAIATTLREWVDALPADASRRRAGGVSWHAAAHAGVALARVRPTEALQRMSRLASHRQPQVRAYAARAATVLSDTLRLRTLARDPDDNVKEAAIEGLSKLTAHADDDIYVATLNGRGAQAVRAAAVALKGSPRADVRAATSSAYARWVVLGNASAHDVRAALLEAAGRLATEDRPPPVHAELLPQAVALALGADIRLRVTMAPASGGGSFVVRLRGDVAPLMASRILALARARYYDGLTWQRVEHDFVIQGGSPGANEYVGLSEFIRDELGNIPHLRGTVGMSTRGHDTGDAQWFVNLRDNQRLGRDYTVFAEVVDGIDVVDGILEGDIIASIDEVLPRP
;
A
#
# COMPACT_ATOMS: atom_id res chain seq x y z
N MET A 1 75.55 -24.03 -25.56
CA MET A 1 74.21 -24.59 -25.39
C MET A 1 73.21 -23.45 -25.26
N ARG A 2 72.47 -23.16 -26.34
CA ARG A 2 71.44 -22.08 -26.34
C ARG A 2 70.07 -22.76 -26.22
N LEU A 3 69.34 -22.53 -25.13
CA LEU A 3 67.96 -22.91 -24.97
C LEU A 3 67.08 -21.94 -25.72
N ALA A 4 66.32 -22.45 -26.68
CA ALA A 4 65.24 -21.72 -27.34
C ALA A 4 63.94 -21.88 -26.53
N LEU A 5 63.37 -20.75 -26.00
CA LEU A 5 62.01 -20.70 -25.46
C LEU A 5 61.01 -20.62 -26.62
N LEU A 6 60.20 -21.65 -26.79
CA LEU A 6 59.00 -21.56 -27.61
C LEU A 6 57.88 -20.88 -26.80
N ALA A 7 57.49 -19.68 -27.21
CA ALA A 7 56.29 -19.00 -26.71
C ALA A 7 55.07 -19.53 -27.47
N THR A 8 54.25 -20.32 -26.79
CA THR A 8 52.94 -20.75 -27.33
C THR A 8 51.94 -19.63 -27.17
N LEU A 9 51.57 -19.02 -28.30
CA LEU A 9 50.53 -17.99 -28.36
C LEU A 9 49.15 -18.69 -28.21
N ILE A 10 48.52 -18.60 -27.04
CA ILE A 10 47.14 -19.03 -26.85
C ILE A 10 46.23 -17.94 -27.41
N LEU A 11 45.68 -18.18 -28.61
CA LEU A 11 44.59 -17.38 -29.18
C LEU A 11 43.31 -17.69 -28.37
N LEU A 12 42.96 -16.78 -27.45
CA LEU A 12 41.62 -16.75 -26.86
C LEU A 12 40.62 -16.34 -27.96
N PRO A 13 39.54 -17.09 -28.15
CA PRO A 13 38.49 -16.65 -29.06
C PRO A 13 37.88 -15.32 -28.56
N ALA A 14 37.96 -14.30 -29.38
CA ALA A 14 37.23 -13.06 -29.16
C ALA A 14 35.76 -13.41 -29.08
N ALA A 15 35.19 -13.30 -27.88
CA ALA A 15 33.75 -13.35 -27.68
C ALA A 15 33.15 -12.20 -28.50
N ALA A 16 32.59 -12.52 -29.68
CA ALA A 16 31.80 -11.60 -30.43
C ALA A 16 30.62 -11.15 -29.55
N SER A 17 30.68 -9.95 -29.01
CA SER A 17 29.53 -9.30 -28.42
C SER A 17 28.47 -9.21 -29.52
N ALA A 18 27.50 -10.11 -29.50
CA ALA A 18 26.34 -10.03 -30.37
C ALA A 18 25.67 -8.70 -30.10
N GLN A 19 25.92 -7.72 -30.95
CA GLN A 19 25.28 -6.41 -30.90
C GLN A 19 23.77 -6.66 -30.99
N ALA A 20 23.03 -6.39 -29.90
CA ALA A 20 21.60 -6.64 -29.83
C ALA A 20 20.96 -5.94 -31.05
N ARG A 21 20.33 -6.72 -31.92
CA ARG A 21 19.64 -6.19 -33.12
C ARG A 21 18.71 -5.06 -32.70
N GLN A 22 18.82 -3.91 -33.37
CA GLN A 22 17.83 -2.84 -33.19
C GLN A 22 16.47 -3.36 -33.67
N LEU A 23 15.45 -3.27 -32.81
CA LEU A 23 14.09 -3.63 -33.17
C LEU A 23 13.51 -2.60 -34.13
N THR A 24 12.78 -3.07 -35.12
CA THR A 24 12.07 -2.20 -36.07
C THR A 24 10.79 -1.64 -35.44
N THR A 25 10.20 -0.64 -36.08
CA THR A 25 8.86 -0.16 -35.70
C THR A 25 7.81 -1.25 -35.75
N ALA A 26 7.92 -2.19 -36.72
CA ALA A 26 7.02 -3.34 -36.83
C ALA A 26 7.18 -4.31 -35.65
N ASP A 27 8.41 -4.56 -35.21
CA ASP A 27 8.68 -5.40 -34.04
C ASP A 27 8.09 -4.79 -32.76
N SER A 28 8.23 -3.47 -32.59
CA SER A 28 7.64 -2.73 -31.47
C SER A 28 6.10 -2.75 -31.50
N ALA A 29 5.50 -2.63 -32.68
CA ALA A 29 4.06 -2.75 -32.86
C ALA A 29 3.56 -4.16 -32.54
N LEU A 30 4.32 -5.21 -32.93
CA LEU A 30 4.01 -6.59 -32.54
C LEU A 30 4.05 -6.78 -31.04
N VAL A 31 5.07 -6.26 -30.35
CA VAL A 31 5.14 -6.31 -28.88
C VAL A 31 3.91 -5.62 -28.26
N GLY A 32 3.53 -4.44 -28.76
CA GLY A 32 2.32 -3.76 -28.29
C GLY A 32 1.05 -4.60 -28.42
N ARG A 33 0.87 -5.29 -29.57
CA ARG A 33 -0.27 -6.22 -29.77
C ARG A 33 -0.22 -7.39 -28.80
N ILE A 34 0.96 -7.96 -28.56
CA ILE A 34 1.14 -9.06 -27.59
C ILE A 34 0.74 -8.60 -26.18
N LEU A 35 1.18 -7.41 -25.72
CA LEU A 35 0.83 -6.88 -24.40
C LEU A 35 -0.67 -6.65 -24.26
N LEU A 36 -1.35 -6.15 -25.30
CA LEU A 36 -2.80 -5.99 -25.27
C LEU A 36 -3.54 -7.33 -25.28
N ALA A 37 -3.08 -8.31 -26.04
CA ALA A 37 -3.65 -9.67 -26.03
C ALA A 37 -3.48 -10.33 -24.65
N GLU A 38 -2.29 -10.17 -24.04
CA GLU A 38 -2.00 -10.61 -22.66
C GLU A 38 -2.98 -9.97 -21.66
N ASP A 39 -3.16 -8.65 -21.72
CA ASP A 39 -4.06 -7.93 -20.83
C ASP A 39 -5.52 -8.37 -21.02
N ARG A 40 -5.98 -8.52 -22.25
CA ARG A 40 -7.34 -8.97 -22.57
C ARG A 40 -7.59 -10.44 -22.27
N ARG A 41 -6.54 -11.20 -21.93
CA ARG A 41 -6.57 -12.67 -21.79
C ARG A 41 -7.05 -13.37 -23.07
N ASP A 42 -6.74 -12.79 -24.23
CA ASP A 42 -7.13 -13.31 -25.55
C ASP A 42 -6.10 -14.33 -26.06
N SER A 43 -6.39 -15.59 -25.86
CA SER A 43 -5.55 -16.69 -26.36
C SER A 43 -5.61 -16.89 -27.88
N SER A 44 -6.59 -16.29 -28.54
CA SER A 44 -6.81 -16.42 -29.99
C SER A 44 -6.07 -15.37 -30.81
N ASP A 45 -5.53 -14.31 -30.18
CA ASP A 45 -4.82 -13.25 -30.89
C ASP A 45 -3.57 -13.78 -31.61
N ALA A 46 -3.52 -13.56 -32.92
CA ALA A 46 -2.42 -14.00 -33.77
C ALA A 46 -1.05 -13.46 -33.35
N ALA A 47 -1.00 -12.31 -32.68
CA ALA A 47 0.23 -11.69 -32.20
C ALA A 47 1.01 -12.61 -31.23
N ILE A 48 0.32 -13.43 -30.43
CA ILE A 48 0.97 -14.40 -29.53
C ILE A 48 1.73 -15.46 -30.32
N ALA A 49 1.11 -16.02 -31.36
CA ALA A 49 1.75 -17.05 -32.19
C ALA A 49 2.85 -16.47 -33.07
N GLU A 50 2.66 -15.27 -33.61
CA GLU A 50 3.66 -14.52 -34.36
C GLU A 50 4.89 -14.22 -33.51
N GLY A 51 4.69 -13.64 -32.33
CA GLY A 51 5.76 -13.32 -31.38
C GLY A 51 6.54 -14.54 -30.91
N ALA A 52 5.88 -15.68 -30.69
CA ALA A 52 6.54 -16.93 -30.26
C ALA A 52 7.50 -17.51 -31.30
N ARG A 53 7.36 -17.14 -32.58
CA ARG A 53 8.23 -17.54 -33.69
C ARG A 53 9.20 -16.42 -34.12
N HIS A 54 9.18 -15.29 -33.47
CA HIS A 54 9.96 -14.11 -33.86
C HIS A 54 11.47 -14.38 -33.78
N SER A 55 12.27 -13.76 -34.66
CA SER A 55 13.73 -13.95 -34.69
C SER A 55 14.43 -13.35 -33.46
N ASP A 56 13.93 -12.24 -32.91
CA ASP A 56 14.47 -11.61 -31.71
C ASP A 56 14.03 -12.37 -30.43
N PRO A 57 14.98 -12.81 -29.58
CA PRO A 57 14.67 -13.57 -28.39
C PRO A 57 13.84 -12.76 -27.35
N ARG A 58 13.94 -11.44 -27.30
CA ARG A 58 13.17 -10.59 -26.41
C ARG A 58 11.69 -10.66 -26.74
N VAL A 59 11.34 -10.57 -28.03
CA VAL A 59 9.95 -10.69 -28.50
C VAL A 59 9.39 -12.09 -28.20
N ARG A 60 10.20 -13.15 -28.42
CA ARG A 60 9.78 -14.51 -28.07
C ARG A 60 9.49 -14.66 -26.57
N THR A 61 10.36 -14.10 -25.72
CA THR A 61 10.20 -14.17 -24.27
C THR A 61 8.89 -13.50 -23.82
N ILE A 62 8.57 -12.30 -24.39
CA ILE A 62 7.32 -11.60 -24.11
C ILE A 62 6.11 -12.44 -24.54
N ALA A 63 6.14 -13.05 -25.73
CA ALA A 63 5.04 -13.88 -26.21
C ALA A 63 4.86 -15.17 -25.38
N ILE A 64 5.96 -15.80 -24.91
CA ILE A 64 5.92 -16.95 -24.01
C ILE A 64 5.30 -16.56 -22.66
N ARG A 65 5.72 -15.42 -22.09
CA ARG A 65 5.14 -14.88 -20.86
C ARG A 65 3.63 -14.65 -21.03
N ALA A 66 3.23 -13.94 -22.08
CA ALA A 66 1.84 -13.64 -22.39
C ALA A 66 1.00 -14.92 -22.48
N ARG A 67 1.48 -15.92 -23.23
CA ARG A 67 0.82 -17.23 -23.36
C ARG A 67 0.68 -17.93 -21.99
N GLY A 68 1.72 -17.88 -21.15
CA GLY A 68 1.69 -18.46 -19.82
C GLY A 68 0.59 -17.82 -18.94
N ARG A 69 0.51 -16.50 -18.90
CA ARG A 69 -0.50 -15.76 -18.13
C ARG A 69 -1.92 -15.92 -18.65
N ILE A 70 -2.11 -15.99 -19.97
CA ILE A 70 -3.43 -16.21 -20.57
C ILE A 70 -3.97 -17.60 -20.20
N ARG A 71 -3.10 -18.63 -20.21
CA ARG A 71 -3.48 -20.01 -19.87
C ARG A 71 -3.78 -20.20 -18.40
N ASP A 72 -3.12 -19.45 -17.55
CA ASP A 72 -3.21 -19.57 -16.10
C ASP A 72 -3.29 -18.19 -15.42
N SER A 73 -4.46 -17.59 -15.51
CA SER A 73 -4.74 -16.30 -14.86
C SER A 73 -4.69 -16.35 -13.33
N ARG A 74 -4.68 -17.56 -12.74
CA ARG A 74 -4.67 -17.79 -11.28
C ARG A 74 -3.36 -18.36 -10.73
N PHE A 75 -2.30 -18.44 -11.55
CA PHE A 75 -0.95 -18.73 -11.07
C PHE A 75 -0.63 -20.14 -10.55
N ALA A 76 -1.30 -21.19 -11.03
CA ALA A 76 -0.88 -22.53 -10.71
C ALA A 76 0.46 -22.95 -11.37
N ALA A 77 0.82 -22.34 -12.49
CA ALA A 77 1.98 -22.72 -13.31
C ALA A 77 3.07 -21.64 -13.42
N ARG A 78 3.55 -21.09 -12.29
CA ARG A 78 4.69 -20.15 -12.26
C ARG A 78 5.92 -20.66 -13.00
N ASP A 79 6.14 -21.96 -12.99
CA ASP A 79 7.29 -22.62 -13.64
C ASP A 79 7.24 -22.53 -15.17
N SER A 80 6.10 -22.13 -15.75
CA SER A 80 5.95 -21.91 -17.19
C SER A 80 6.37 -20.49 -17.64
N LEU A 81 6.62 -19.57 -16.71
CA LEU A 81 7.06 -18.21 -17.03
C LEU A 81 8.58 -18.19 -17.27
N PRO A 82 9.06 -17.34 -18.20
CA PRO A 82 10.48 -17.14 -18.41
C PRO A 82 11.18 -16.71 -17.11
N PRO A 83 12.41 -17.17 -16.86
CA PRO A 83 13.19 -16.72 -15.71
C PRO A 83 13.48 -15.22 -15.82
N VAL A 84 13.43 -14.54 -14.69
CA VAL A 84 13.73 -13.10 -14.58
C VAL A 84 14.85 -12.87 -13.57
N PRO A 85 15.63 -11.78 -13.67
CA PRO A 85 16.66 -11.44 -12.71
C PRO A 85 16.08 -11.33 -11.29
N ALA A 86 16.77 -11.89 -10.30
CA ALA A 86 16.37 -11.80 -8.92
C ALA A 86 16.44 -10.33 -8.43
N PRO A 87 15.54 -9.90 -7.53
CA PRO A 87 15.64 -8.60 -6.90
C PRO A 87 16.88 -8.50 -6.02
N PRO A 88 17.38 -7.27 -5.75
CA PRO A 88 18.44 -7.06 -4.77
C PRO A 88 18.07 -7.62 -3.40
N THR A 89 19.08 -8.11 -2.67
CA THR A 89 18.91 -8.53 -1.29
C THR A 89 19.30 -7.41 -0.34
N TRP A 90 18.49 -7.18 0.70
CA TRP A 90 18.69 -6.13 1.67
C TRP A 90 18.85 -6.70 3.07
N PRO A 91 19.86 -6.26 3.85
CA PRO A 91 20.00 -6.66 5.24
C PRO A 91 18.79 -6.20 6.04
N GLU A 92 18.35 -7.03 6.97
CA GLU A 92 17.28 -6.65 7.88
C GLU A 92 17.82 -5.84 9.06
N PRO A 93 17.21 -4.68 9.41
CA PRO A 93 17.63 -3.91 10.57
C PRO A 93 17.41 -4.69 11.87
N SER A 94 18.38 -4.67 12.77
CA SER A 94 18.35 -5.41 14.04
C SER A 94 17.13 -5.10 14.93
N TRP A 95 16.57 -3.89 14.83
CA TRP A 95 15.39 -3.52 15.60
C TRP A 95 14.14 -4.33 15.18
N ARG A 96 14.07 -4.88 13.95
CA ARG A 96 12.95 -5.74 13.56
C ARG A 96 12.91 -7.05 14.31
N LEU A 97 14.07 -7.61 14.65
CA LEU A 97 14.12 -8.80 15.51
C LEU A 97 13.52 -8.50 16.88
N ARG A 98 13.85 -7.33 17.47
CA ARG A 98 13.29 -6.90 18.76
C ARG A 98 11.79 -6.62 18.66
N LEU A 99 11.34 -6.02 17.56
CA LEU A 99 9.91 -5.79 17.29
C LEU A 99 9.14 -7.11 17.23
N ARG A 100 9.66 -8.13 16.53
CA ARG A 100 9.02 -9.45 16.43
C ARG A 100 9.02 -10.24 17.73
N ALA A 101 10.00 -10.01 18.58
CA ALA A 101 10.03 -10.63 19.92
C ALA A 101 8.87 -10.16 20.79
N LEU A 102 8.29 -8.98 20.52
CA LEU A 102 7.12 -8.46 21.22
C LEU A 102 5.83 -9.08 20.66
N THR A 103 5.15 -9.85 21.50
CA THR A 103 3.90 -10.54 21.15
C THR A 103 2.79 -10.20 22.14
N ALA A 104 1.57 -10.62 21.86
CA ALA A 104 0.44 -10.50 22.79
C ALA A 104 0.65 -11.22 24.14
N LYS A 105 1.68 -12.08 24.22
CA LYS A 105 2.06 -12.82 25.45
C LYS A 105 3.18 -12.11 26.24
N SER A 106 3.73 -11.01 25.74
CA SER A 106 4.77 -10.25 26.45
C SER A 106 4.20 -9.66 27.73
N ASP A 107 4.90 -9.86 28.85
CA ASP A 107 4.51 -9.30 30.12
C ASP A 107 4.81 -7.79 30.22
N CYS A 108 4.27 -7.15 31.25
CA CYS A 108 4.38 -5.70 31.42
C CYS A 108 5.83 -5.22 31.62
N ASN A 109 6.70 -6.01 32.23
CA ASN A 109 8.09 -5.66 32.40
C ASN A 109 8.85 -5.66 31.07
N VAL A 110 8.61 -6.67 30.21
CA VAL A 110 9.17 -6.70 28.85
C VAL A 110 8.68 -5.51 28.03
N LEU A 111 7.37 -5.20 28.09
CA LEU A 111 6.79 -4.06 27.40
C LEU A 111 7.35 -2.72 27.91
N ARG A 112 7.51 -2.57 29.22
CA ARG A 112 8.12 -1.38 29.83
C ARG A 112 9.55 -1.13 29.34
N ILE A 113 10.37 -2.19 29.26
CA ILE A 113 11.73 -2.08 28.70
C ILE A 113 11.67 -1.66 27.22
N ALA A 114 10.77 -2.24 26.44
CA ALA A 114 10.62 -1.96 25.02
C ALA A 114 10.08 -0.53 24.73
N LEU A 115 9.37 0.11 25.66
CA LEU A 115 8.99 1.52 25.56
C LEU A 115 10.21 2.46 25.52
N ALA A 116 11.37 2.02 26.03
CA ALA A 116 12.63 2.77 26.01
C ALA A 116 13.57 2.32 24.86
N ASP A 117 13.11 1.47 23.93
CA ASP A 117 13.95 1.02 22.79
C ASP A 117 14.43 2.20 21.95
N SER A 118 15.63 2.08 21.38
CA SER A 118 16.20 3.11 20.49
C SER A 118 15.37 3.33 19.22
N ALA A 119 14.67 2.28 18.74
CA ALA A 119 13.85 2.33 17.52
C ALA A 119 12.37 2.59 17.83
N TRP A 120 11.82 3.65 17.23
CA TRP A 120 10.41 4.00 17.38
C TRP A 120 9.43 2.87 17.01
N PRO A 121 9.64 2.08 15.94
CA PRO A 121 8.75 0.95 15.64
C PRO A 121 8.62 -0.06 16.79
N VAL A 122 9.69 -0.30 17.53
CA VAL A 122 9.66 -1.19 18.70
C VAL A 122 8.86 -0.57 19.84
N ARG A 123 9.04 0.74 20.08
CA ARG A 123 8.23 1.48 21.08
C ARG A 123 6.75 1.47 20.74
N PHE A 124 6.37 1.71 19.47
CA PHE A 124 4.97 1.67 19.03
C PHE A 124 4.38 0.27 19.23
N ARG A 125 5.13 -0.77 18.86
CA ARG A 125 4.69 -2.15 19.08
C ARG A 125 4.46 -2.44 20.55
N ALA A 126 5.38 -2.03 21.43
CA ALA A 126 5.23 -2.18 22.87
C ALA A 126 3.97 -1.47 23.38
N THR A 127 3.76 -0.23 22.94
CA THR A 127 2.59 0.59 23.29
C THR A 127 1.28 -0.08 22.87
N ASP A 128 1.21 -0.60 21.65
CA ASP A 128 0.01 -1.25 21.13
C ASP A 128 -0.34 -2.57 21.83
N LEU A 129 0.66 -3.24 22.39
CA LEU A 129 0.49 -4.50 23.13
C LEU A 129 0.10 -4.30 24.60
N LEU A 130 0.15 -3.06 25.13
CA LEU A 130 -0.27 -2.80 26.50
C LEU A 130 -1.75 -3.14 26.72
N THR A 131 -2.03 -3.83 27.81
CA THR A 131 -3.36 -4.26 28.21
C THR A 131 -3.69 -3.73 29.62
N PRO A 132 -4.94 -3.83 30.09
CA PRO A 132 -5.30 -3.48 31.47
C PRO A 132 -4.48 -4.22 32.53
N ALA A 133 -3.89 -5.39 32.23
CA ALA A 133 -3.00 -6.09 33.15
C ALA A 133 -1.79 -5.23 33.56
N CYS A 134 -1.36 -4.28 32.75
CA CYS A 134 -0.26 -3.36 33.05
C CYS A 134 -0.72 -2.10 33.84
N ALA A 135 -1.96 -2.04 34.31
CA ALA A 135 -2.50 -0.89 35.03
C ALA A 135 -1.73 -0.56 36.32
N GLY A 136 -1.10 -1.55 36.99
CA GLY A 136 -0.31 -1.37 38.20
C GLY A 136 1.11 -0.79 37.96
N ASP A 137 1.59 -0.68 36.72
CA ASP A 137 2.95 -0.19 36.41
C ASP A 137 2.96 1.33 36.23
N ASP A 138 3.40 2.06 37.25
CA ASP A 138 3.47 3.53 37.22
C ASP A 138 4.50 4.06 36.24
N ALA A 139 5.57 3.32 35.95
CA ALA A 139 6.58 3.73 34.98
C ALA A 139 6.01 3.71 33.54
N ILE A 140 5.24 2.69 33.20
CA ILE A 140 4.50 2.63 31.93
C ILE A 140 3.52 3.83 31.85
N ALA A 141 2.71 4.04 32.87
CA ALA A 141 1.74 5.13 32.91
C ALA A 141 2.42 6.50 32.76
N THR A 142 3.55 6.71 33.40
CA THR A 142 4.34 7.95 33.32
C THR A 142 4.84 8.18 31.91
N THR A 143 5.46 7.17 31.27
CA THR A 143 5.94 7.28 29.88
C THR A 143 4.78 7.61 28.91
N LEU A 144 3.63 6.95 29.05
CA LEU A 144 2.48 7.22 28.17
C LEU A 144 1.94 8.64 28.36
N ARG A 145 1.84 9.14 29.62
CA ARG A 145 1.44 10.50 29.91
C ARG A 145 2.38 11.51 29.26
N GLU A 146 3.68 11.35 29.47
CA GLU A 146 4.71 12.20 28.89
C GLU A 146 4.60 12.29 27.38
N TRP A 147 4.37 11.16 26.69
CA TRP A 147 4.20 11.16 25.24
C TRP A 147 2.93 11.89 24.80
N VAL A 148 1.79 11.68 25.49
CA VAL A 148 0.55 12.40 25.15
C VAL A 148 0.69 13.89 25.46
N ASP A 149 1.27 14.25 26.60
CA ASP A 149 1.44 15.65 26.99
C ASP A 149 2.48 16.39 26.13
N ALA A 150 3.42 15.65 25.50
CA ALA A 150 4.38 16.18 24.54
C ALA A 150 3.83 16.28 23.10
N LEU A 151 2.54 15.96 22.85
CA LEU A 151 1.93 16.06 21.51
C LEU A 151 2.22 17.43 20.90
N PRO A 152 2.95 17.50 19.76
CA PRO A 152 3.29 18.78 19.14
C PRO A 152 2.03 19.44 18.54
N ALA A 153 1.92 20.74 18.67
CA ALA A 153 0.79 21.51 18.10
C ALA A 153 0.78 21.47 16.57
N ASP A 154 1.96 21.36 15.95
CA ASP A 154 2.17 21.15 14.52
C ASP A 154 2.74 19.73 14.29
N ALA A 155 1.87 18.85 13.80
CA ALA A 155 2.22 17.45 13.59
C ALA A 155 3.09 17.23 12.34
N SER A 156 3.28 18.24 11.50
CA SER A 156 4.05 18.13 10.27
C SER A 156 5.57 18.04 10.49
N ARG A 157 6.08 18.29 11.69
CA ARG A 157 7.51 18.33 11.97
C ARG A 157 7.94 17.21 12.90
N ARG A 158 8.73 16.26 12.37
CA ARG A 158 9.56 15.40 13.20
C ARG A 158 10.64 16.26 13.85
N ARG A 159 10.59 16.45 15.16
CA ARG A 159 11.73 17.02 15.89
C ARG A 159 12.79 15.94 16.02
N ALA A 160 14.03 16.25 15.64
CA ALA A 160 15.16 15.36 15.91
C ALA A 160 15.19 15.01 17.42
N GLY A 161 15.02 13.72 17.75
CA GLY A 161 15.02 13.23 19.13
C GLY A 161 13.74 13.53 19.96
N GLY A 162 12.72 14.22 19.40
CA GLY A 162 11.50 14.56 20.11
C GLY A 162 10.38 13.53 19.91
N VAL A 163 9.37 13.61 20.78
CA VAL A 163 8.12 12.81 20.66
C VAL A 163 7.34 13.31 19.45
N SER A 164 7.09 12.41 18.48
CA SER A 164 6.26 12.71 17.33
C SER A 164 4.77 12.57 17.69
N TRP A 165 3.88 13.08 16.81
CA TRP A 165 2.45 12.86 16.96
C TRP A 165 2.08 11.36 17.01
N HIS A 166 2.84 10.50 16.33
CA HIS A 166 2.66 9.04 16.36
C HIS A 166 2.78 8.49 17.79
N ALA A 167 3.86 8.88 18.50
CA ALA A 167 4.05 8.42 19.87
C ALA A 167 2.91 8.87 20.77
N ALA A 168 2.46 10.13 20.66
CA ALA A 168 1.33 10.65 21.43
C ALA A 168 0.01 9.95 21.07
N ALA A 169 -0.24 9.65 19.79
CA ALA A 169 -1.43 8.97 19.32
C ALA A 169 -1.49 7.52 19.82
N HIS A 170 -0.44 6.72 19.65
CA HIS A 170 -0.34 5.37 20.20
C HIS A 170 -0.45 5.37 21.73
N ALA A 171 0.26 6.30 22.40
CA ALA A 171 0.18 6.43 23.85
C ALA A 171 -1.22 6.80 24.34
N GLY A 172 -1.97 7.61 23.62
CA GLY A 172 -3.35 7.96 23.95
C GLY A 172 -4.27 6.74 24.01
N VAL A 173 -4.15 5.84 23.02
CA VAL A 173 -4.92 4.58 22.99
C VAL A 173 -4.45 3.62 24.09
N ALA A 174 -3.15 3.51 24.33
CA ALA A 174 -2.59 2.66 25.37
C ALA A 174 -2.98 3.17 26.78
N LEU A 175 -2.90 4.49 27.00
CA LEU A 175 -3.29 5.11 28.26
C LEU A 175 -4.78 4.87 28.56
N ALA A 176 -5.64 4.87 27.53
CA ALA A 176 -7.04 4.51 27.67
C ALA A 176 -7.26 3.09 28.21
N ARG A 177 -6.35 2.16 27.87
CA ARG A 177 -6.40 0.78 28.39
C ARG A 177 -5.87 0.64 29.82
N VAL A 178 -4.76 1.33 30.13
CA VAL A 178 -4.06 1.12 31.43
C VAL A 178 -4.45 2.13 32.49
N ARG A 179 -4.85 3.33 32.16
CA ARG A 179 -5.24 4.41 33.06
C ARG A 179 -6.43 5.22 32.46
N PRO A 180 -7.65 4.66 32.42
CA PRO A 180 -8.80 5.29 31.75
C PRO A 180 -9.09 6.71 32.22
N THR A 181 -9.05 6.97 33.52
CA THR A 181 -9.32 8.32 34.08
C THR A 181 -8.31 9.36 33.59
N GLU A 182 -7.03 8.99 33.54
CA GLU A 182 -5.98 9.91 33.08
C GLU A 182 -6.05 10.15 31.56
N ALA A 183 -6.47 9.12 30.80
CA ALA A 183 -6.71 9.24 29.37
C ALA A 183 -7.88 10.21 29.10
N LEU A 184 -9.01 10.09 29.84
CA LEU A 184 -10.17 10.98 29.69
C LEU A 184 -9.81 12.45 29.81
N GLN A 185 -8.91 12.82 30.72
CA GLN A 185 -8.46 14.18 30.94
C GLN A 185 -7.71 14.77 29.71
N ARG A 186 -7.13 13.89 28.87
CA ARG A 186 -6.31 14.25 27.70
C ARG A 186 -7.05 14.15 26.38
N MET A 187 -8.23 13.52 26.38
CA MET A 187 -8.97 13.22 25.15
C MET A 187 -9.34 14.47 24.33
N SER A 188 -9.68 15.58 24.99
CA SER A 188 -10.05 16.82 24.26
C SER A 188 -8.90 17.32 23.40
N ARG A 189 -7.67 17.24 23.90
CA ARG A 189 -6.47 17.65 23.14
C ARG A 189 -6.22 16.79 21.92
N LEU A 190 -6.38 15.46 22.03
CA LEU A 190 -6.25 14.51 20.92
C LEU A 190 -7.38 14.71 19.90
N ALA A 191 -8.63 14.82 20.36
CA ALA A 191 -9.82 14.89 19.52
C ALA A 191 -9.97 16.23 18.76
N SER A 192 -9.34 17.32 19.21
CA SER A 192 -9.34 18.61 18.53
C SER A 192 -8.06 18.93 17.78
N HIS A 193 -7.14 17.96 17.63
CA HIS A 193 -5.87 18.20 17.01
C HIS A 193 -6.00 18.50 15.51
N ARG A 194 -5.11 19.34 14.95
CA ARG A 194 -5.14 19.71 13.53
C ARG A 194 -4.90 18.53 12.60
N GLN A 195 -4.05 17.59 13.02
CA GLN A 195 -3.71 16.38 12.25
C GLN A 195 -4.86 15.36 12.31
N PRO A 196 -5.48 14.98 11.17
CA PRO A 196 -6.59 14.03 11.15
C PRO A 196 -6.23 12.68 11.76
N GLN A 197 -5.03 12.16 11.53
CA GLN A 197 -4.57 10.89 12.09
C GLN A 197 -4.64 10.91 13.63
N VAL A 198 -4.22 12.00 14.28
CA VAL A 198 -4.33 12.14 15.75
C VAL A 198 -5.79 12.05 16.20
N ARG A 199 -6.72 12.70 15.47
CA ARG A 199 -8.15 12.60 15.77
C ARG A 199 -8.73 11.20 15.53
N ALA A 200 -8.24 10.49 14.50
CA ALA A 200 -8.61 9.08 14.28
C ALA A 200 -8.14 8.18 15.43
N TYR A 201 -6.93 8.40 15.94
CA TYR A 201 -6.45 7.71 17.16
C TYR A 201 -7.25 8.12 18.39
N ALA A 202 -7.71 9.38 18.49
CA ALA A 202 -8.63 9.79 19.56
C ALA A 202 -9.96 9.03 19.48
N ALA A 203 -10.50 8.75 18.29
CA ALA A 203 -11.68 7.89 18.13
C ALA A 203 -11.41 6.45 18.61
N ARG A 204 -10.25 5.89 18.28
CA ARG A 204 -9.83 4.56 18.78
C ARG A 204 -9.72 4.55 20.30
N ALA A 205 -9.13 5.59 20.92
CA ALA A 205 -9.05 5.73 22.37
C ALA A 205 -10.43 5.91 23.01
N ALA A 206 -11.31 6.70 22.40
CA ALA A 206 -12.69 6.88 22.86
C ALA A 206 -13.48 5.57 22.82
N THR A 207 -13.23 4.70 21.82
CA THR A 207 -13.81 3.35 21.75
C THR A 207 -13.38 2.51 22.96
N VAL A 208 -12.09 2.52 23.31
CA VAL A 208 -11.57 1.82 24.51
C VAL A 208 -12.21 2.35 25.79
N LEU A 209 -12.42 3.66 25.88
CA LEU A 209 -13.03 4.34 27.04
C LEU A 209 -14.55 4.23 27.07
N SER A 210 -15.18 3.64 26.06
CA SER A 210 -16.65 3.68 25.87
C SER A 210 -17.23 5.11 25.85
N ASP A 211 -16.45 6.09 25.39
CA ASP A 211 -16.85 7.50 25.29
C ASP A 211 -17.70 7.74 24.03
N THR A 212 -18.95 7.28 24.07
CA THR A 212 -19.87 7.37 22.92
C THR A 212 -20.20 8.82 22.55
N LEU A 213 -20.17 9.76 23.51
CA LEU A 213 -20.42 11.17 23.24
C LEU A 213 -19.32 11.74 22.32
N ARG A 214 -18.08 11.45 22.62
CA ARG A 214 -16.95 11.88 21.79
C ARG A 214 -16.96 11.19 20.42
N LEU A 215 -17.27 9.91 20.37
CA LEU A 215 -17.42 9.19 19.11
C LEU A 215 -18.51 9.80 18.22
N ARG A 216 -19.67 10.17 18.78
CA ARG A 216 -20.73 10.87 18.05
C ARG A 216 -20.25 12.21 17.48
N THR A 217 -19.38 12.90 18.21
CA THR A 217 -18.76 14.16 17.73
C THR A 217 -17.80 13.88 16.57
N LEU A 218 -16.88 12.91 16.73
CA LEU A 218 -15.88 12.54 15.72
C LEU A 218 -16.51 11.87 14.47
N ALA A 219 -17.67 11.23 14.60
CA ALA A 219 -18.43 10.71 13.44
C ALA A 219 -18.94 11.83 12.51
N ARG A 220 -18.83 13.11 12.92
CA ARG A 220 -19.14 14.31 12.12
C ARG A 220 -17.88 15.10 11.76
N ASP A 221 -16.70 14.55 11.95
CA ASP A 221 -15.42 15.19 11.61
C ASP A 221 -15.37 15.54 10.10
N PRO A 222 -14.68 16.61 9.70
CA PRO A 222 -14.49 16.93 8.28
C PRO A 222 -13.69 15.85 7.53
N ASP A 223 -12.79 15.11 8.19
CA ASP A 223 -11.97 14.08 7.60
C ASP A 223 -12.67 12.70 7.62
N ASP A 224 -12.68 12.02 6.48
CA ASP A 224 -13.42 10.76 6.33
C ASP A 224 -12.77 9.58 7.07
N ASN A 225 -11.45 9.59 7.27
CA ASN A 225 -10.76 8.54 8.04
C ASN A 225 -11.05 8.68 9.55
N VAL A 226 -11.28 9.91 10.01
CA VAL A 226 -11.72 10.15 11.38
C VAL A 226 -13.17 9.70 11.58
N LYS A 227 -14.06 10.02 10.62
CA LYS A 227 -15.45 9.52 10.63
C LYS A 227 -15.50 8.00 10.67
N GLU A 228 -14.71 7.33 9.81
CA GLU A 228 -14.65 5.87 9.79
C GLU A 228 -14.29 5.31 11.17
N ALA A 229 -13.17 5.76 11.74
CA ALA A 229 -12.73 5.29 13.05
C ALA A 229 -13.79 5.51 14.16
N ALA A 230 -14.51 6.63 14.09
CA ALA A 230 -15.58 6.94 15.04
C ALA A 230 -16.84 6.08 14.83
N ILE A 231 -17.26 5.88 13.57
CA ILE A 231 -18.41 5.03 13.21
C ILE A 231 -18.13 3.58 13.58
N GLU A 232 -16.94 3.06 13.31
CA GLU A 232 -16.53 1.72 13.73
C GLU A 232 -16.56 1.56 15.26
N GLY A 233 -16.11 2.58 15.98
CA GLY A 233 -16.18 2.60 17.46
C GLY A 233 -17.61 2.61 17.96
N LEU A 234 -18.48 3.44 17.40
CA LEU A 234 -19.90 3.50 17.76
C LEU A 234 -20.60 2.16 17.49
N SER A 235 -20.44 1.59 16.28
CA SER A 235 -21.12 0.36 15.92
C SER A 235 -20.74 -0.81 16.84
N LYS A 236 -19.49 -0.83 17.32
CA LYS A 236 -19.03 -1.84 18.31
C LYS A 236 -19.67 -1.66 19.69
N LEU A 237 -19.91 -0.41 20.11
CA LEU A 237 -20.36 -0.10 21.47
C LEU A 237 -21.88 -0.02 21.59
N THR A 238 -22.54 0.48 20.55
CA THR A 238 -23.96 0.85 20.60
C THR A 238 -24.82 0.07 19.60
N ALA A 239 -24.19 -0.78 18.77
CA ALA A 239 -24.82 -1.48 17.65
C ALA A 239 -25.64 -0.49 16.79
N HIS A 240 -26.95 -0.61 16.75
CA HIS A 240 -27.86 0.17 15.94
C HIS A 240 -28.48 1.40 16.63
N ALA A 241 -28.05 1.72 17.88
CA ALA A 241 -28.59 2.87 18.61
C ALA A 241 -28.19 4.22 17.98
N ASP A 242 -27.14 4.24 17.16
CA ASP A 242 -26.64 5.44 16.48
C ASP A 242 -26.89 5.42 14.95
N ASP A 243 -27.83 4.61 14.47
CA ASP A 243 -28.18 4.51 13.05
C ASP A 243 -28.55 5.84 12.39
N ASP A 244 -29.06 6.82 13.13
CA ASP A 244 -29.31 8.17 12.63
C ASP A 244 -28.02 8.83 12.08
N ILE A 245 -26.89 8.63 12.77
CA ILE A 245 -25.58 9.15 12.34
C ILE A 245 -25.15 8.42 11.08
N TYR A 246 -25.33 7.11 11.02
CA TYR A 246 -24.91 6.30 9.87
C TYR A 246 -25.77 6.63 8.64
N VAL A 247 -27.09 6.74 8.78
CA VAL A 247 -28.00 7.16 7.68
C VAL A 247 -27.65 8.56 7.19
N ALA A 248 -27.38 9.50 8.10
CA ALA A 248 -26.96 10.86 7.71
C ALA A 248 -25.64 10.84 6.91
N THR A 249 -24.67 10.00 7.30
CA THR A 249 -23.38 9.84 6.65
C THR A 249 -23.50 9.29 5.22
N LEU A 250 -24.52 8.46 4.92
CA LEU A 250 -24.77 7.96 3.57
C LEU A 250 -24.94 9.09 2.54
N ASN A 251 -25.40 10.29 2.94
CA ASN A 251 -25.57 11.42 2.05
C ASN A 251 -24.25 12.15 1.71
N GLY A 252 -23.14 11.75 2.33
CA GLY A 252 -21.80 12.31 2.08
C GLY A 252 -21.24 11.91 0.72
N ARG A 253 -20.11 12.56 0.38
CA ARG A 253 -19.33 12.28 -0.85
C ARG A 253 -18.05 11.50 -0.56
N GLY A 254 -17.68 11.30 0.69
CA GLY A 254 -16.49 10.59 1.10
C GLY A 254 -16.69 9.09 1.04
N ALA A 255 -15.96 8.40 0.16
CA ALA A 255 -16.08 6.96 -0.04
C ALA A 255 -15.88 6.17 1.25
N GLN A 256 -14.84 6.52 2.00
CA GLN A 256 -14.45 5.88 3.25
C GLN A 256 -15.57 5.95 4.30
N ALA A 257 -16.07 7.16 4.58
CA ALA A 257 -17.12 7.38 5.58
C ALA A 257 -18.45 6.71 5.17
N VAL A 258 -18.85 6.82 3.89
CA VAL A 258 -20.09 6.18 3.39
C VAL A 258 -20.01 4.67 3.48
N ARG A 259 -18.84 4.09 3.13
CA ARG A 259 -18.61 2.64 3.29
C ARG A 259 -18.73 2.21 4.75
N ALA A 260 -18.06 2.93 5.67
CA ALA A 260 -18.13 2.61 7.11
C ALA A 260 -19.56 2.69 7.66
N ALA A 261 -20.32 3.71 7.26
CA ALA A 261 -21.72 3.86 7.63
C ALA A 261 -22.59 2.72 7.07
N ALA A 262 -22.39 2.33 5.80
CA ALA A 262 -23.11 1.20 5.20
C ALA A 262 -22.82 -0.10 5.95
N VAL A 263 -21.56 -0.37 6.29
CA VAL A 263 -21.18 -1.56 7.08
C VAL A 263 -21.85 -1.54 8.46
N ALA A 264 -21.89 -0.39 9.13
CA ALA A 264 -22.54 -0.25 10.44
C ALA A 264 -24.06 -0.43 10.38
N LEU A 265 -24.69 -0.09 9.26
CA LEU A 265 -26.14 -0.26 9.04
C LEU A 265 -26.56 -1.69 8.66
N LYS A 266 -25.63 -2.59 8.39
CA LYS A 266 -25.95 -3.97 8.02
C LYS A 266 -26.70 -4.67 9.18
N GLY A 267 -27.92 -5.13 8.89
CA GLY A 267 -28.78 -5.77 9.89
C GLY A 267 -29.57 -4.79 10.77
N SER A 268 -29.59 -3.51 10.44
CA SER A 268 -30.38 -2.51 11.17
C SER A 268 -31.88 -2.86 11.19
N PRO A 269 -32.55 -2.74 12.34
CA PRO A 269 -34.00 -2.96 12.47
C PRO A 269 -34.85 -1.81 11.90
N ARG A 270 -34.25 -0.71 11.46
CA ARG A 270 -34.96 0.48 11.00
C ARG A 270 -35.54 0.27 9.61
N ALA A 271 -36.80 0.62 9.42
CA ALA A 271 -37.53 0.45 8.16
C ALA A 271 -36.99 1.35 7.02
N ASP A 272 -36.41 2.53 7.35
CA ASP A 272 -35.91 3.50 6.37
C ASP A 272 -34.52 3.18 5.83
N VAL A 273 -33.73 2.32 6.50
CA VAL A 273 -32.34 2.01 6.13
C VAL A 273 -32.24 1.41 4.72
N ARG A 274 -33.16 0.51 4.36
CA ARG A 274 -33.16 -0.10 3.03
C ARG A 274 -33.36 0.95 1.92
N ALA A 275 -34.25 1.92 2.12
CA ALA A 275 -34.48 3.00 1.16
C ALA A 275 -33.27 3.94 1.10
N ALA A 276 -32.70 4.31 2.24
CA ALA A 276 -31.53 5.19 2.32
C ALA A 276 -30.29 4.58 1.65
N THR A 277 -29.98 3.31 1.92
CA THR A 277 -28.86 2.60 1.33
C THR A 277 -29.03 2.37 -0.17
N SER A 278 -30.26 2.04 -0.64
CA SER A 278 -30.55 1.92 -2.08
C SER A 278 -30.41 3.25 -2.81
N SER A 279 -30.87 4.35 -2.21
CA SER A 279 -30.70 5.70 -2.77
C SER A 279 -29.22 6.10 -2.83
N ALA A 280 -28.45 5.82 -1.78
CA ALA A 280 -27.00 6.05 -1.77
C ALA A 280 -26.31 5.21 -2.87
N TYR A 281 -26.65 3.92 -2.99
CA TYR A 281 -26.12 3.05 -4.05
C TYR A 281 -26.33 3.63 -5.45
N ALA A 282 -27.56 4.08 -5.75
CA ALA A 282 -27.86 4.68 -7.06
C ALA A 282 -26.96 5.90 -7.37
N ARG A 283 -26.71 6.75 -6.37
CA ARG A 283 -25.78 7.89 -6.52
C ARG A 283 -24.35 7.45 -6.82
N TRP A 284 -23.85 6.43 -6.12
CA TRP A 284 -22.49 5.93 -6.31
C TRP A 284 -22.31 5.17 -7.64
N VAL A 285 -23.34 4.58 -8.19
CA VAL A 285 -23.34 4.01 -9.54
C VAL A 285 -23.18 5.11 -10.60
N VAL A 286 -23.90 6.23 -10.46
CA VAL A 286 -23.83 7.36 -11.41
C VAL A 286 -22.43 8.00 -11.44
N LEU A 287 -21.69 8.00 -10.33
CA LEU A 287 -20.34 8.53 -10.27
C LEU A 287 -19.34 7.73 -11.13
N GLY A 288 -19.62 6.45 -11.42
CA GLY A 288 -18.84 5.63 -12.36
C GLY A 288 -17.39 5.33 -11.96
N ASN A 289 -16.97 5.69 -10.74
CA ASN A 289 -15.61 5.49 -10.26
C ASN A 289 -15.39 4.03 -9.85
N ALA A 290 -14.41 3.36 -10.45
CA ALA A 290 -14.08 1.97 -10.14
C ALA A 290 -13.65 1.80 -8.67
N SER A 291 -12.87 2.73 -8.11
CA SER A 291 -12.43 2.67 -6.72
C SER A 291 -13.57 2.75 -5.70
N ALA A 292 -14.77 3.20 -6.11
CA ALA A 292 -15.97 3.19 -5.30
C ALA A 292 -16.70 1.83 -5.26
N HIS A 293 -16.13 0.79 -5.85
CA HIS A 293 -16.74 -0.56 -5.87
C HIS A 293 -17.05 -1.07 -4.45
N ASP A 294 -16.12 -0.91 -3.51
CA ASP A 294 -16.31 -1.35 -2.13
C ASP A 294 -17.44 -0.59 -1.41
N VAL A 295 -17.64 0.68 -1.75
CA VAL A 295 -18.75 1.49 -1.24
C VAL A 295 -20.08 0.93 -1.75
N ARG A 296 -20.15 0.64 -3.06
CA ARG A 296 -21.36 0.07 -3.67
C ARG A 296 -21.69 -1.30 -3.11
N ALA A 297 -20.68 -2.16 -2.93
CA ALA A 297 -20.83 -3.47 -2.31
C ALA A 297 -21.41 -3.38 -0.88
N ALA A 298 -20.84 -2.51 -0.04
CA ALA A 298 -21.30 -2.30 1.32
C ALA A 298 -22.75 -1.77 1.37
N LEU A 299 -23.11 -0.85 0.47
CA LEU A 299 -24.48 -0.32 0.35
C LEU A 299 -25.49 -1.38 -0.06
N LEU A 300 -25.14 -2.27 -0.99
CA LEU A 300 -26.00 -3.40 -1.37
C LEU A 300 -26.22 -4.34 -0.19
N GLU A 301 -25.16 -4.71 0.53
CA GLU A 301 -25.26 -5.58 1.69
C GLU A 301 -26.12 -4.97 2.81
N ALA A 302 -25.96 -3.66 3.07
CA ALA A 302 -26.80 -2.94 4.02
C ALA A 302 -28.26 -2.86 3.62
N ALA A 303 -28.54 -2.85 2.28
CA ALA A 303 -29.90 -2.93 1.74
C ALA A 303 -30.48 -4.36 1.78
N GLY A 304 -29.75 -5.35 2.27
CA GLY A 304 -30.14 -6.76 2.28
C GLY A 304 -30.05 -7.43 0.90
N ARG A 305 -29.18 -6.93 0.02
CA ARG A 305 -28.89 -7.45 -1.31
C ARG A 305 -27.50 -8.07 -1.37
N LEU A 306 -27.21 -8.82 -2.44
CA LEU A 306 -25.89 -9.41 -2.62
C LEU A 306 -24.92 -8.38 -3.24
N ALA A 307 -23.69 -8.29 -2.72
CA ALA A 307 -22.66 -7.44 -3.30
C ALA A 307 -22.38 -7.77 -4.78
N THR A 308 -22.53 -9.04 -5.16
CA THR A 308 -22.38 -9.52 -6.55
C THR A 308 -23.43 -8.98 -7.54
N GLU A 309 -24.46 -8.29 -7.07
CA GLU A 309 -25.40 -7.60 -7.95
C GLU A 309 -24.81 -6.32 -8.56
N ASP A 310 -23.71 -5.81 -8.02
CA ASP A 310 -22.97 -4.71 -8.63
C ASP A 310 -22.21 -5.19 -9.86
N ARG A 311 -22.07 -4.30 -10.85
CA ARG A 311 -21.26 -4.61 -12.03
C ARG A 311 -19.78 -4.64 -11.61
N PRO A 312 -19.01 -5.60 -12.12
CA PRO A 312 -17.56 -5.57 -11.92
C PRO A 312 -16.99 -4.22 -12.36
N PRO A 313 -16.02 -3.68 -11.63
CA PRO A 313 -15.36 -2.45 -12.04
C PRO A 313 -14.73 -2.62 -13.43
N PRO A 314 -14.74 -1.57 -14.29
CA PRO A 314 -14.08 -1.64 -15.57
C PRO A 314 -12.57 -1.84 -15.38
N VAL A 315 -12.02 -2.73 -16.19
CA VAL A 315 -10.57 -2.92 -16.28
C VAL A 315 -10.09 -2.23 -17.53
N HIS A 316 -9.16 -1.29 -17.37
CA HIS A 316 -8.69 -0.44 -18.45
C HIS A 316 -7.43 -1.00 -19.08
N ALA A 317 -7.54 -1.47 -20.33
CA ALA A 317 -6.43 -1.94 -21.15
C ALA A 317 -5.83 -0.77 -21.93
N GLU A 318 -4.90 -0.04 -21.34
CA GLU A 318 -4.20 1.05 -22.01
C GLU A 318 -2.74 0.67 -22.33
N LEU A 319 -2.40 0.69 -23.61
CA LEU A 319 -1.03 0.53 -24.04
C LEU A 319 -0.33 1.90 -24.12
N LEU A 320 0.33 2.28 -23.04
CA LEU A 320 1.19 3.46 -23.03
C LEU A 320 2.48 3.21 -23.84
N PRO A 321 3.03 4.20 -24.55
CA PRO A 321 4.24 4.04 -25.38
C PRO A 321 5.44 3.44 -24.62
N GLN A 322 5.59 3.80 -23.35
CA GLN A 322 6.67 3.30 -22.49
C GLN A 322 6.52 1.82 -22.11
N ALA A 323 5.32 1.23 -22.19
CA ALA A 323 5.11 -0.18 -21.86
C ALA A 323 5.91 -1.12 -22.76
N VAL A 324 5.97 -0.81 -24.06
CA VAL A 324 6.76 -1.57 -25.04
C VAL A 324 8.25 -1.47 -24.72
N ALA A 325 8.76 -0.28 -24.44
CA ALA A 325 10.16 -0.09 -24.07
C ALA A 325 10.52 -0.85 -22.78
N LEU A 326 9.67 -0.77 -21.76
CA LEU A 326 9.81 -1.50 -20.50
C LEU A 326 9.82 -3.02 -20.71
N ALA A 327 8.88 -3.53 -21.51
CA ALA A 327 8.81 -4.97 -21.84
C ALA A 327 10.06 -5.46 -22.58
N LEU A 328 10.70 -4.59 -23.36
CA LEU A 328 11.92 -4.85 -24.13
C LEU A 328 13.20 -4.63 -23.30
N GLY A 329 13.09 -4.33 -22.01
CA GLY A 329 14.20 -4.25 -21.08
C GLY A 329 14.77 -2.84 -20.86
N ALA A 330 14.01 -1.78 -21.11
CA ALA A 330 14.42 -0.43 -20.73
C ALA A 330 14.59 -0.34 -19.21
N ASP A 331 15.78 0.07 -18.75
CA ASP A 331 16.10 0.28 -17.33
C ASP A 331 15.59 1.67 -16.92
N ILE A 332 14.36 1.72 -16.45
CA ILE A 332 13.73 2.95 -15.96
C ILE A 332 13.68 2.91 -14.43
N ARG A 333 14.16 3.99 -13.82
CA ARG A 333 14.23 4.13 -12.36
C ARG A 333 13.49 5.39 -11.92
N LEU A 334 12.83 5.30 -10.78
CA LEU A 334 12.12 6.40 -10.16
C LEU A 334 12.75 6.72 -8.80
N ARG A 335 13.06 7.99 -8.56
CA ARG A 335 13.48 8.50 -7.25
C ARG A 335 12.26 8.98 -6.50
N VAL A 336 11.98 8.38 -5.37
CA VAL A 336 10.97 8.82 -4.42
C VAL A 336 11.64 9.71 -3.38
N THR A 337 11.27 10.97 -3.33
CA THR A 337 11.80 11.96 -2.39
C THR A 337 10.77 12.19 -1.29
N MET A 338 11.19 12.07 -0.04
CA MET A 338 10.35 12.32 1.13
C MET A 338 10.38 13.80 1.50
N ALA A 339 9.24 14.34 1.94
CA ALA A 339 9.19 15.71 2.41
C ALA A 339 10.10 15.93 3.63
N PRO A 340 10.76 17.09 3.76
CA PRO A 340 11.62 17.38 4.91
C PRO A 340 10.90 17.24 6.25
N ALA A 341 9.61 17.62 6.30
CA ALA A 341 8.75 17.46 7.48
C ALA A 341 8.51 15.98 7.86
N SER A 342 8.72 15.05 6.92
CA SER A 342 8.58 13.60 7.08
C SER A 342 9.94 12.89 7.23
N GLY A 343 10.96 13.60 7.68
CA GLY A 343 12.30 13.07 7.88
C GLY A 343 13.23 13.23 6.68
N GLY A 344 12.73 13.63 5.50
CA GLY A 344 13.52 13.82 4.29
C GLY A 344 14.13 12.53 3.73
N GLY A 345 15.15 12.69 2.89
CA GLY A 345 15.81 11.57 2.21
C GLY A 345 15.10 11.12 0.94
N SER A 346 15.69 10.17 0.26
CA SER A 346 15.10 9.59 -0.94
C SER A 346 15.53 8.13 -1.10
N PHE A 347 14.72 7.36 -1.82
CA PHE A 347 15.08 6.03 -2.27
C PHE A 347 14.78 5.88 -3.76
N VAL A 348 15.40 4.91 -4.40
CA VAL A 348 15.25 4.68 -5.84
C VAL A 348 14.63 3.31 -6.06
N VAL A 349 13.59 3.27 -6.89
CA VAL A 349 12.99 2.02 -7.37
C VAL A 349 13.29 1.83 -8.85
N ARG A 350 13.60 0.60 -9.25
CA ARG A 350 13.71 0.18 -10.65
C ARG A 350 12.41 -0.47 -11.07
N LEU A 351 11.85 -0.05 -12.19
CA LEU A 351 10.63 -0.63 -12.75
C LEU A 351 10.93 -2.00 -13.37
N ARG A 352 10.08 -2.99 -13.11
CA ARG A 352 10.19 -4.38 -13.58
C ARG A 352 9.29 -4.63 -14.78
N GLY A 353 9.57 -3.93 -15.88
CA GLY A 353 8.86 -4.08 -17.14
C GLY A 353 9.04 -5.45 -17.81
N ASP A 354 10.08 -6.18 -17.45
CA ASP A 354 10.27 -7.58 -17.80
C ASP A 354 9.16 -8.50 -17.22
N VAL A 355 8.56 -8.10 -16.11
CA VAL A 355 7.45 -8.82 -15.46
C VAL A 355 6.13 -8.13 -15.70
N ALA A 356 5.99 -6.85 -15.34
CA ALA A 356 4.73 -6.12 -15.29
C ALA A 356 4.79 -4.82 -16.11
N PRO A 357 4.91 -4.89 -17.46
CA PRO A 357 5.13 -3.71 -18.29
C PRO A 357 3.96 -2.71 -18.30
N LEU A 358 2.71 -3.16 -18.28
CA LEU A 358 1.56 -2.27 -18.29
C LEU A 358 1.42 -1.57 -16.94
N MET A 359 1.55 -2.31 -15.84
CA MET A 359 1.50 -1.76 -14.48
C MET A 359 2.66 -0.79 -14.22
N ALA A 360 3.89 -1.17 -14.58
CA ALA A 360 5.07 -0.32 -14.47
C ALA A 360 4.91 0.97 -15.31
N SER A 361 4.35 0.87 -16.52
CA SER A 361 4.10 2.03 -17.37
C SER A 361 3.02 2.97 -16.81
N ARG A 362 1.99 2.43 -16.15
CA ARG A 362 0.96 3.23 -15.44
C ARG A 362 1.61 4.04 -14.32
N ILE A 363 2.44 3.41 -13.48
CA ILE A 363 3.12 4.10 -12.37
C ILE A 363 4.08 5.17 -12.89
N LEU A 364 4.81 4.89 -13.97
CA LEU A 364 5.67 5.88 -14.62
C LEU A 364 4.87 7.08 -15.15
N ALA A 365 3.72 6.83 -15.80
CA ALA A 365 2.86 7.90 -16.31
C ALA A 365 2.31 8.77 -15.17
N LEU A 366 1.88 8.15 -14.06
CA LEU A 366 1.40 8.86 -12.87
C LEU A 366 2.52 9.69 -12.21
N ALA A 367 3.74 9.16 -12.12
CA ALA A 367 4.89 9.89 -11.60
C ALA A 367 5.20 11.12 -12.47
N ARG A 368 5.22 10.97 -13.80
CA ARG A 368 5.40 12.08 -14.75
C ARG A 368 4.28 13.12 -14.66
N ALA A 369 3.05 12.70 -14.39
CA ALA A 369 1.91 13.57 -14.15
C ALA A 369 1.88 14.21 -12.75
N ARG A 370 2.90 13.99 -11.92
CA ARG A 370 3.01 14.51 -10.54
C ARG A 370 1.87 14.06 -9.63
N TYR A 371 1.22 12.94 -9.94
CA TYR A 371 0.10 12.40 -9.17
C TYR A 371 0.44 12.13 -7.71
N TYR A 372 1.67 11.70 -7.43
CA TYR A 372 2.10 11.30 -6.08
C TYR A 372 2.55 12.45 -5.20
N ASP A 373 2.73 13.65 -5.77
CA ASP A 373 3.23 14.81 -5.04
C ASP A 373 2.26 15.22 -3.93
N GLY A 374 2.75 15.25 -2.70
CA GLY A 374 1.95 15.57 -1.53
C GLY A 374 1.12 14.41 -0.97
N LEU A 375 1.06 13.25 -1.65
CA LEU A 375 0.38 12.07 -1.10
C LEU A 375 1.20 11.46 0.04
N THR A 376 0.53 10.63 0.84
CA THR A 376 1.13 10.05 2.05
C THR A 376 1.34 8.55 1.95
N TRP A 377 2.23 8.05 2.79
CA TRP A 377 2.28 6.64 3.18
C TRP A 377 1.21 6.44 4.26
N GLN A 378 0.00 6.11 3.82
CA GLN A 378 -1.17 6.06 4.71
C GLN A 378 -1.19 4.82 5.60
N ARG A 379 -0.43 3.77 5.27
CA ARG A 379 -0.35 2.54 6.05
C ARG A 379 1.10 2.11 6.21
N VAL A 380 1.53 1.92 7.45
CA VAL A 380 2.88 1.47 7.80
C VAL A 380 2.80 0.34 8.80
N GLU A 381 3.09 -0.86 8.32
CA GLU A 381 3.19 -2.09 9.12
C GLU A 381 4.67 -2.48 9.19
N HIS A 382 5.37 -2.07 10.22
CA HIS A 382 6.84 -2.14 10.31
C HIS A 382 7.46 -3.53 10.15
N ASP A 383 6.68 -4.60 10.30
CA ASP A 383 7.10 -5.98 10.03
C ASP A 383 6.33 -6.60 8.85
N PHE A 384 5.85 -5.78 7.92
CA PHE A 384 5.11 -6.25 6.76
C PHE A 384 5.36 -5.37 5.54
N VAL A 385 4.66 -4.23 5.40
CA VAL A 385 4.75 -3.33 4.25
C VAL A 385 4.58 -1.87 4.68
N ILE A 386 5.04 -0.94 3.84
CA ILE A 386 4.53 0.42 3.77
C ILE A 386 3.67 0.55 2.52
N GLN A 387 2.54 1.24 2.60
CA GLN A 387 1.59 1.43 1.49
C GLN A 387 1.23 2.91 1.36
N GLY A 388 1.24 3.41 0.11
CA GLY A 388 0.94 4.79 -0.23
C GLY A 388 0.28 4.95 -1.59
N GLY A 389 0.07 6.20 -2.00
CA GLY A 389 -0.47 6.53 -3.33
C GLY A 389 -1.99 6.75 -3.38
N SER A 390 -2.66 6.83 -2.23
CA SER A 390 -4.07 7.19 -2.16
C SER A 390 -4.26 8.69 -1.90
N PRO A 391 -5.05 9.41 -2.73
CA PRO A 391 -5.39 10.81 -2.45
C PRO A 391 -6.30 10.99 -1.23
N GLY A 392 -6.99 9.93 -0.80
CA GLY A 392 -7.79 9.91 0.42
C GLY A 392 -7.04 9.48 1.67
N ALA A 393 -5.73 9.19 1.59
CA ALA A 393 -4.93 8.61 2.66
C ALA A 393 -5.59 7.36 3.28
N ASN A 394 -6.18 6.51 2.44
CA ASN A 394 -6.80 5.22 2.80
C ASN A 394 -6.79 4.26 1.60
N GLU A 395 -7.20 3.02 1.78
CA GLU A 395 -7.16 2.01 0.73
C GLU A 395 -8.35 2.08 -0.25
N TYR A 396 -9.44 2.81 0.08
CA TYR A 396 -10.68 2.82 -0.71
C TYR A 396 -10.81 3.99 -1.69
N VAL A 397 -9.90 4.96 -1.62
CA VAL A 397 -9.88 6.11 -2.53
C VAL A 397 -8.69 6.01 -3.46
N GLY A 398 -8.96 5.96 -4.77
CA GLY A 398 -7.94 5.84 -5.82
C GLY A 398 -8.42 6.41 -7.15
N LEU A 399 -7.88 5.88 -8.25
CA LEU A 399 -8.25 6.30 -9.60
C LEU A 399 -9.65 5.81 -10.00
N SER A 400 -10.20 6.44 -11.04
CA SER A 400 -11.49 6.07 -11.62
C SER A 400 -11.46 4.74 -12.37
N GLU A 401 -10.28 4.21 -12.68
CA GLU A 401 -10.08 3.05 -13.54
C GLU A 401 -9.12 2.05 -12.91
N PHE A 402 -9.46 0.78 -12.99
CA PHE A 402 -8.58 -0.32 -12.59
C PHE A 402 -7.78 -0.86 -13.77
N ILE A 403 -6.62 -1.47 -13.46
CA ILE A 403 -5.80 -2.25 -14.38
C ILE A 403 -5.73 -3.70 -13.93
N ARG A 404 -5.48 -4.60 -14.90
CA ARG A 404 -5.36 -6.03 -14.61
C ARG A 404 -4.07 -6.35 -13.88
N ASP A 405 -4.13 -7.43 -13.13
CA ASP A 405 -2.96 -8.01 -12.51
C ASP A 405 -2.00 -8.57 -13.57
N GLU A 406 -0.73 -8.23 -13.42
CA GLU A 406 0.38 -8.81 -14.17
C GLU A 406 1.23 -9.69 -13.24
N LEU A 407 0.59 -10.68 -12.63
CA LEU A 407 1.27 -11.57 -11.71
C LEU A 407 2.49 -12.25 -12.38
N GLY A 408 3.60 -12.38 -11.65
CA GLY A 408 4.87 -12.89 -12.16
C GLY A 408 5.54 -13.89 -11.23
N ASN A 409 6.74 -14.32 -11.59
CA ASN A 409 7.55 -15.23 -10.81
C ASN A 409 8.57 -14.56 -9.88
N ILE A 410 8.50 -13.22 -9.74
CA ILE A 410 9.29 -12.51 -8.72
C ILE A 410 8.64 -12.72 -7.36
N PRO A 411 9.35 -13.28 -6.38
CA PRO A 411 8.83 -13.40 -5.03
C PRO A 411 8.76 -12.02 -4.35
N HIS A 412 7.81 -11.87 -3.43
CA HIS A 412 7.70 -10.68 -2.57
C HIS A 412 8.80 -10.70 -1.49
N LEU A 413 10.03 -10.38 -1.90
CA LEU A 413 11.17 -10.22 -0.98
C LEU A 413 11.22 -8.79 -0.44
N ARG A 414 12.00 -8.60 0.62
CA ARG A 414 12.29 -7.28 1.17
C ARG A 414 12.82 -6.34 0.08
N GLY A 415 12.22 -5.16 -0.05
CA GLY A 415 12.55 -4.15 -1.05
C GLY A 415 11.81 -4.30 -2.38
N THR A 416 11.06 -5.40 -2.63
CA THR A 416 10.18 -5.45 -3.81
C THR A 416 8.95 -4.56 -3.62
N VAL A 417 8.46 -4.03 -4.73
CA VAL A 417 7.33 -3.09 -4.78
C VAL A 417 6.16 -3.76 -5.48
N GLY A 418 5.04 -3.84 -4.78
CA GLY A 418 3.82 -4.46 -5.30
C GLY A 418 2.67 -3.46 -5.48
N MET A 419 1.80 -3.75 -6.45
CA MET A 419 0.55 -3.02 -6.63
C MET A 419 -0.42 -3.39 -5.49
N SER A 420 -0.97 -2.38 -4.83
CA SER A 420 -2.03 -2.59 -3.85
C SER A 420 -3.37 -2.79 -4.57
N THR A 421 -4.08 -3.86 -4.20
CA THR A 421 -5.36 -4.22 -4.81
C THR A 421 -6.36 -4.62 -3.72
N ARG A 422 -7.64 -4.54 -4.04
CA ARG A 422 -8.77 -5.00 -3.21
C ARG A 422 -9.47 -6.20 -3.86
N GLY A 423 -8.66 -7.20 -4.21
CA GLY A 423 -9.03 -8.34 -5.02
C GLY A 423 -8.35 -8.30 -6.40
N HIS A 424 -8.49 -9.37 -7.18
CA HIS A 424 -7.87 -9.44 -8.50
C HIS A 424 -8.38 -8.36 -9.44
N ASP A 425 -7.47 -7.86 -10.30
CA ASP A 425 -7.77 -6.88 -11.35
C ASP A 425 -8.32 -5.53 -10.82
N THR A 426 -7.95 -5.15 -9.60
CA THR A 426 -8.37 -3.87 -8.98
C THR A 426 -7.20 -2.93 -8.68
N GLY A 427 -6.08 -3.10 -9.35
CA GLY A 427 -4.93 -2.18 -9.25
C GLY A 427 -5.29 -0.80 -9.81
N ASP A 428 -4.90 0.27 -9.09
CA ASP A 428 -5.15 1.65 -9.52
C ASP A 428 -3.87 2.50 -9.54
N ALA A 429 -3.51 3.11 -8.44
CA ALA A 429 -2.30 3.92 -8.26
C ALA A 429 -1.61 3.63 -6.93
N GLN A 430 -2.25 2.87 -6.05
CA GLN A 430 -1.71 2.56 -4.74
C GLN A 430 -0.71 1.41 -4.83
N TRP A 431 0.40 1.54 -4.13
CA TRP A 431 1.46 0.55 -4.12
C TRP A 431 2.10 0.40 -2.74
N PHE A 432 2.76 -0.72 -2.54
CA PHE A 432 3.44 -1.00 -1.28
C PHE A 432 4.87 -1.45 -1.52
N VAL A 433 5.73 -1.20 -0.53
CA VAL A 433 7.09 -1.74 -0.47
C VAL A 433 7.15 -2.81 0.61
N ASN A 434 7.67 -3.98 0.27
CA ASN A 434 7.87 -5.06 1.22
C ASN A 434 9.03 -4.72 2.17
N LEU A 435 8.74 -4.70 3.47
CA LEU A 435 9.74 -4.46 4.52
C LEU A 435 10.46 -5.73 4.95
N ARG A 436 9.92 -6.88 4.60
CA ARG A 436 10.45 -8.24 4.81
C ARG A 436 10.04 -9.14 3.66
N ASP A 437 10.50 -10.39 3.69
CA ASP A 437 10.04 -11.42 2.77
C ASP A 437 8.59 -11.81 3.08
N ASN A 438 7.69 -11.59 2.12
CA ASN A 438 6.25 -11.81 2.22
C ASN A 438 5.77 -12.79 1.15
N GLN A 439 6.34 -13.98 1.09
CA GLN A 439 6.10 -14.97 0.00
C GLN A 439 4.61 -15.28 -0.22
N ARG A 440 3.78 -15.19 0.83
CA ARG A 440 2.33 -15.40 0.74
C ARG A 440 1.61 -14.45 -0.22
N LEU A 441 2.17 -13.26 -0.47
CA LEU A 441 1.58 -12.24 -1.35
C LEU A 441 1.71 -12.59 -2.84
N GLY A 442 2.59 -13.50 -3.17
CA GLY A 442 2.94 -13.74 -4.56
C GLY A 442 1.84 -14.33 -5.45
N ARG A 443 0.69 -14.74 -4.90
CA ARG A 443 -0.46 -15.23 -5.68
C ARG A 443 -1.51 -14.15 -5.97
N ASP A 444 -1.47 -13.07 -5.20
CA ASP A 444 -2.55 -12.09 -5.17
C ASP A 444 -2.09 -10.70 -5.61
N TYR A 445 -0.76 -10.45 -5.61
CA TYR A 445 -0.24 -9.12 -5.89
C TYR A 445 0.88 -9.13 -6.92
N THR A 446 0.82 -8.19 -7.86
CA THR A 446 1.85 -8.00 -8.88
C THR A 446 3.06 -7.27 -8.31
N VAL A 447 4.27 -7.83 -8.46
CA VAL A 447 5.52 -7.10 -8.28
C VAL A 447 5.84 -6.37 -9.58
N PHE A 448 5.87 -5.04 -9.55
CA PHE A 448 6.15 -4.20 -10.73
C PHE A 448 7.42 -3.36 -10.62
N ALA A 449 8.03 -3.32 -9.42
CA ALA A 449 9.29 -2.60 -9.19
C ALA A 449 10.07 -3.20 -8.01
N GLU A 450 11.26 -2.69 -7.78
CA GLU A 450 12.12 -3.07 -6.66
C GLU A 450 12.98 -1.89 -6.22
N VAL A 451 13.21 -1.74 -4.92
CA VAL A 451 14.15 -0.76 -4.36
C VAL A 451 15.57 -1.15 -4.75
N VAL A 452 16.32 -0.22 -5.31
CA VAL A 452 17.73 -0.43 -5.70
C VAL A 452 18.71 0.48 -4.96
N ASP A 453 18.19 1.47 -4.21
CA ASP A 453 18.97 2.38 -3.37
C ASP A 453 18.08 2.99 -2.27
N GLY A 454 18.63 3.33 -1.10
CA GLY A 454 17.95 4.06 -0.03
C GLY A 454 16.95 3.22 0.79
N ILE A 455 17.18 1.93 0.97
CA ILE A 455 16.30 1.05 1.77
C ILE A 455 16.17 1.49 3.24
N ASP A 456 17.17 2.18 3.76
CA ASP A 456 17.17 2.78 5.10
C ASP A 456 16.16 3.92 5.23
N VAL A 457 15.95 4.70 4.15
CA VAL A 457 14.89 5.71 4.08
C VAL A 457 13.51 5.02 4.13
N VAL A 458 13.34 3.93 3.38
CA VAL A 458 12.10 3.11 3.41
C VAL A 458 11.81 2.60 4.82
N ASP A 459 12.83 2.10 5.54
CA ASP A 459 12.70 1.62 6.92
C ASP A 459 12.32 2.72 7.92
N GLY A 460 12.66 3.96 7.59
CA GLY A 460 12.38 5.14 8.42
C GLY A 460 11.00 5.77 8.21
N ILE A 461 10.23 5.33 7.20
CA ILE A 461 8.91 5.89 6.90
C ILE A 461 7.91 5.55 8.00
N LEU A 462 7.12 6.53 8.39
CA LEU A 462 6.01 6.39 9.34
C LEU A 462 4.66 6.72 8.67
N GLU A 463 3.57 6.28 9.31
CA GLU A 463 2.20 6.60 8.87
C GLU A 463 2.01 8.11 8.68
N GLY A 464 1.46 8.50 7.53
CA GLY A 464 1.23 9.90 7.20
C GLY A 464 2.45 10.67 6.70
N ASP A 465 3.62 10.03 6.57
CA ASP A 465 4.78 10.68 5.94
C ASP A 465 4.49 11.00 4.47
N ILE A 466 4.91 12.19 4.04
CA ILE A 466 4.54 12.79 2.77
C ILE A 466 5.60 12.49 1.70
N ILE A 467 5.16 12.09 0.53
CA ILE A 467 5.96 12.02 -0.70
C ILE A 467 6.09 13.45 -1.25
N ALA A 468 7.29 14.01 -1.28
CA ALA A 468 7.52 15.32 -1.87
C ALA A 468 7.44 15.25 -3.41
N SER A 469 8.05 14.22 -4.01
CA SER A 469 8.01 13.98 -5.45
C SER A 469 8.39 12.55 -5.80
N ILE A 470 7.97 12.11 -6.99
CA ILE A 470 8.52 10.92 -7.66
C ILE A 470 9.03 11.35 -9.03
N ASP A 471 10.34 11.26 -9.24
CA ASP A 471 11.00 11.74 -10.44
C ASP A 471 11.74 10.60 -11.15
N GLU A 472 11.71 10.59 -12.49
CA GLU A 472 12.51 9.66 -13.30
C GLU A 472 14.00 9.98 -13.15
N VAL A 473 14.79 8.94 -12.85
CA VAL A 473 16.25 9.06 -12.76
C VAL A 473 16.81 8.78 -14.14
N LEU A 474 17.36 9.82 -14.75
CA LEU A 474 18.08 9.65 -16.01
C LEU A 474 19.33 8.79 -15.80
N PRO A 475 19.66 7.88 -16.73
CA PRO A 475 20.93 7.17 -16.67
C PRO A 475 22.07 8.18 -16.60
N ARG A 476 23.03 7.99 -15.71
CA ARG A 476 24.27 8.78 -15.77
C ARG A 476 24.97 8.46 -17.09
N PRO A 477 25.43 9.46 -17.83
CA PRO A 477 26.11 9.27 -19.10
C PRO A 477 27.37 8.42 -18.95
#